data_d42ee8e4f83b8638ab7c52d2015d2486
#
_entry.id   d42ee8e4f83b8638ab7c52d2015d2486
#
_cell.length_a   1.000
_cell.length_b   1.000
_cell.length_c   1.000
_cell.angle_alpha   90.00
_cell.angle_beta   90.00
_cell.angle_gamma   90.00
#
_symmetry.space_group_name_H-M   'P 1'
#
loop_
_entity.id
_entity.type
_entity.pdbx_description
1 polymer ?
#
loop_
_entity_poly.entity_id
_entity_poly.type
_entity_poly.pdbx_seq_one_letter_code
_entity_poly.pdbx_strand_id
1 'polypeptide(L)'
;MPKNILSYKKITNIIPEKIKSYFSFLGWFISDSIWRYKSSSLFILVVGFLGIIFQVQVFFIIIYYARHFSSGEIITMAGYSFDPRTSLSLLTIGSLFVAVSLSLSALCTYFYKKHGLKIARLYEEFCSQRVFCLLGEKENIFSIEGNAPEINTYLARLARIDARFCGRFLRTLFMLVIPGLTFILAVIVLFYLEHLLTTSIAVILIFYSYFQYKTSKAGAFHSAKYDKVLPVSGDEYRKLLKHFKHQFPGVSDTKFVNKALSSGPIKRELDAYESRLRIPFDSELVSGIFMAIIIGLIIIAMGANIMQDKSGWGKLLVYLLALQYAMINLRASFAFITSANRFYPQARRHFQFVNPPKDNDFRECPPQEAYEVTITSDNSENFLKSGTNSVSLARGNRLALVLKTKLNYYTLPEIINLLMGSSKQTVKSALNSSQIVISDHSCPYRSLRQLLNLEPNAKWTDLKNYFPDEQTWRNFTEQFPPELNKQINQKLWENIDAGNKFLLGLIAAANSNSQWVMIDAAGLIPLDLKTAARFLDLLQNKILVLVFSKNLGKVGCYGESSVIVADGKKLLGIGTPEWFSSTRKQIKEIWSSLSEKEDAVKSQEEDDMEVD
;
A
#
# COMPACT_ATOMS: atom_id res chain seq x y z
N MET A 1 -26.18 -7.41 39.86
CA MET A 1 -26.47 -6.96 38.47
C MET A 1 -25.39 -7.42 37.55
N PRO A 2 -25.63 -8.39 36.68
CA PRO A 2 -25.13 -8.38 35.33
C PRO A 2 -26.09 -9.11 34.36
N LYS A 3 -27.03 -8.40 33.74
CA LYS A 3 -27.94 -8.99 32.75
C LYS A 3 -27.79 -8.46 31.32
N ASN A 4 -26.87 -7.48 31.07
CA ASN A 4 -26.78 -6.83 29.76
C ASN A 4 -25.60 -7.26 28.86
N ILE A 5 -24.72 -8.17 29.32
CA ILE A 5 -23.55 -8.62 28.52
C ILE A 5 -23.94 -9.75 27.54
N LEU A 6 -25.01 -10.49 27.81
CA LEU A 6 -25.47 -11.61 26.97
C LEU A 6 -26.20 -11.19 25.69
N SER A 7 -26.73 -9.96 25.64
CA SER A 7 -27.43 -9.46 24.44
C SER A 7 -26.47 -9.05 23.31
N TYR A 8 -25.29 -8.53 23.65
CA TYR A 8 -24.31 -8.09 22.65
C TYR A 8 -23.64 -9.27 21.89
N LYS A 9 -23.40 -10.38 22.58
CA LYS A 9 -22.80 -11.59 21.97
C LYS A 9 -23.72 -12.29 20.97
N LYS A 10 -25.03 -12.18 21.09
CA LYS A 10 -26.01 -12.81 20.17
C LYS A 10 -26.19 -12.03 18.87
N ILE A 11 -26.01 -10.72 18.87
CA ILE A 11 -26.11 -9.88 17.65
C ILE A 11 -24.84 -10.00 16.81
N THR A 12 -23.68 -10.24 17.42
CA THR A 12 -22.39 -10.38 16.68
C THR A 12 -22.32 -11.66 15.84
N ASN A 13 -23.12 -12.68 16.13
CA ASN A 13 -23.14 -13.95 15.35
C ASN A 13 -24.02 -13.88 14.09
N ILE A 14 -24.81 -12.82 13.90
CA ILE A 14 -25.70 -12.65 12.74
C ILE A 14 -25.00 -11.89 11.60
N ILE A 15 -23.96 -11.11 11.92
CA ILE A 15 -23.21 -10.33 10.92
C ILE A 15 -22.13 -11.22 10.30
N PRO A 16 -22.14 -11.47 8.98
CA PRO A 16 -21.08 -12.21 8.32
C PRO A 16 -19.69 -11.64 8.65
N GLU A 17 -18.70 -12.50 8.89
CA GLU A 17 -17.33 -12.08 9.27
C GLU A 17 -16.72 -11.04 8.31
N LYS A 18 -17.07 -11.13 7.03
CA LYS A 18 -16.65 -10.15 6.01
C LYS A 18 -17.15 -8.74 6.29
N ILE A 19 -18.38 -8.61 6.79
CA ILE A 19 -18.98 -7.30 7.12
C ILE A 19 -18.32 -6.74 8.40
N LYS A 20 -18.08 -7.58 9.39
CA LYS A 20 -17.38 -7.21 10.63
C LYS A 20 -15.95 -6.72 10.32
N SER A 21 -15.24 -7.42 9.45
CA SER A 21 -13.91 -7.03 8.99
C SER A 21 -13.91 -5.67 8.25
N TYR A 22 -14.94 -5.40 7.42
CA TYR A 22 -15.07 -4.13 6.72
C TYR A 22 -15.31 -2.96 7.69
N PHE A 23 -16.22 -3.13 8.66
CA PHE A 23 -16.48 -2.08 9.66
C PHE A 23 -15.30 -1.87 10.60
N SER A 24 -14.58 -2.91 10.99
CA SER A 24 -13.34 -2.81 11.77
C SER A 24 -12.28 -2.00 11.01
N PHE A 25 -12.08 -2.29 9.73
CA PHE A 25 -11.19 -1.51 8.86
C PHE A 25 -11.66 -0.05 8.77
N LEU A 26 -12.94 0.20 8.53
CA LEU A 26 -13.48 1.55 8.39
C LEU A 26 -13.31 2.37 9.68
N GLY A 27 -13.60 1.78 10.83
CA GLY A 27 -13.42 2.40 12.14
C GLY A 27 -11.95 2.77 12.40
N TRP A 28 -11.02 1.84 12.13
CA TRP A 28 -9.60 2.11 12.20
C TRP A 28 -9.19 3.23 11.24
N PHE A 29 -9.64 3.16 9.98
CA PHE A 29 -9.28 4.12 8.94
C PHE A 29 -9.75 5.54 9.29
N ILE A 30 -10.98 5.70 9.77
CA ILE A 30 -11.52 6.98 10.24
C ILE A 30 -10.70 7.52 11.41
N SER A 31 -10.39 6.67 12.39
CA SER A 31 -9.57 7.05 13.54
C SER A 31 -8.15 7.46 13.11
N ASP A 32 -7.50 6.69 12.24
CA ASP A 32 -6.13 6.94 11.82
C ASP A 32 -6.01 8.17 10.89
N SER A 33 -6.99 8.42 10.02
CA SER A 33 -6.95 9.50 9.03
C SER A 33 -7.63 10.78 9.51
N ILE A 34 -8.92 10.73 9.84
CA ILE A 34 -9.73 11.93 10.18
C ILE A 34 -9.31 12.50 11.52
N TRP A 35 -9.09 11.65 12.53
CA TRP A 35 -8.70 12.10 13.88
C TRP A 35 -7.29 12.66 13.94
N ARG A 36 -6.38 12.17 13.08
CA ARG A 36 -5.03 12.73 12.94
C ARG A 36 -5.04 14.17 12.42
N TYR A 37 -5.92 14.47 11.49
CA TYR A 37 -6.08 15.80 10.89
C TYR A 37 -7.37 16.48 11.36
N LYS A 38 -7.74 16.32 12.64
CA LYS A 38 -9.03 16.75 13.20
C LYS A 38 -9.41 18.19 12.87
N SER A 39 -8.50 19.14 13.04
CA SER A 39 -8.76 20.57 12.77
C SER A 39 -9.08 20.82 11.28
N SER A 40 -8.28 20.27 10.39
CA SER A 40 -8.49 20.43 8.94
C SER A 40 -9.72 19.65 8.45
N SER A 41 -10.01 18.48 9.05
CA SER A 41 -11.22 17.70 8.75
C SER A 41 -12.48 18.42 9.20
N LEU A 42 -12.45 19.03 10.40
CA LEU A 42 -13.55 19.83 10.90
C LEU A 42 -13.80 21.06 10.00
N PHE A 43 -12.73 21.76 9.60
CA PHE A 43 -12.84 22.89 8.66
C PHE A 43 -13.52 22.49 7.35
N ILE A 44 -13.14 21.35 6.78
CA ILE A 44 -13.77 20.81 5.56
C ILE A 44 -15.26 20.57 5.79
N LEU A 45 -15.64 19.92 6.91
CA LEU A 45 -17.03 19.63 7.21
C LEU A 45 -17.85 20.91 7.38
N VAL A 46 -17.32 21.90 8.10
CA VAL A 46 -17.99 23.18 8.31
C VAL A 46 -18.20 23.93 7.00
N VAL A 47 -17.15 24.06 6.18
CA VAL A 47 -17.24 24.73 4.87
C VAL A 47 -18.20 23.98 3.94
N GLY A 48 -18.16 22.64 3.94
CA GLY A 48 -19.10 21.83 3.19
C GLY A 48 -20.55 22.04 3.63
N PHE A 49 -20.81 22.08 4.93
CA PHE A 49 -22.13 22.31 5.49
C PHE A 49 -22.66 23.72 5.17
N LEU A 50 -21.80 24.76 5.25
CA LEU A 50 -22.16 26.11 4.79
C LEU A 50 -22.55 26.14 3.32
N GLY A 51 -21.84 25.42 2.46
CA GLY A 51 -22.20 25.29 1.05
C GLY A 51 -23.57 24.67 0.84
N ILE A 52 -23.95 23.67 1.65
CA ILE A 52 -25.29 23.07 1.62
C ILE A 52 -26.34 24.08 2.09
N ILE A 53 -26.09 24.83 3.18
CA ILE A 53 -27.03 25.84 3.68
C ILE A 53 -27.35 26.86 2.58
N PHE A 54 -26.34 27.37 1.88
CA PHE A 54 -26.56 28.31 0.77
C PHE A 54 -27.38 27.71 -0.37
N GLN A 55 -27.20 26.42 -0.69
CA GLN A 55 -28.01 25.74 -1.69
C GLN A 55 -29.47 25.56 -1.26
N VAL A 56 -29.66 25.10 -0.02
CA VAL A 56 -31.00 24.90 0.54
C VAL A 56 -31.77 26.23 0.63
N GLN A 57 -31.08 27.31 1.00
CA GLN A 57 -31.66 28.65 1.03
C GLN A 57 -32.24 29.09 -0.31
N VAL A 58 -31.56 28.78 -1.42
CA VAL A 58 -32.07 29.04 -2.77
C VAL A 58 -33.39 28.32 -3.04
N PHE A 59 -33.49 27.04 -2.64
CA PHE A 59 -34.73 26.28 -2.77
C PHE A 59 -35.87 26.90 -1.96
N PHE A 60 -35.60 27.33 -0.73
CA PHE A 60 -36.62 28.00 0.11
C PHE A 60 -37.11 29.29 -0.52
N ILE A 61 -36.22 30.09 -1.09
CA ILE A 61 -36.61 31.34 -1.77
C ILE A 61 -37.50 31.05 -2.98
N ILE A 62 -37.13 30.08 -3.80
CA ILE A 62 -37.90 29.70 -4.99
C ILE A 62 -39.28 29.17 -4.58
N ILE A 63 -39.35 28.29 -3.59
CA ILE A 63 -40.61 27.73 -3.10
C ILE A 63 -41.50 28.83 -2.49
N TYR A 64 -40.91 29.72 -1.67
CA TYR A 64 -41.62 30.82 -1.05
C TYR A 64 -42.19 31.78 -2.09
N TYR A 65 -41.38 32.17 -3.08
CA TYR A 65 -41.83 33.02 -4.21
C TYR A 65 -42.91 32.35 -5.04
N ALA A 66 -42.74 31.08 -5.41
CA ALA A 66 -43.70 30.33 -6.23
C ALA A 66 -45.05 30.18 -5.51
N ARG A 67 -45.06 29.99 -4.18
CA ARG A 67 -46.29 29.91 -3.38
C ARG A 67 -47.06 31.23 -3.40
N HIS A 68 -46.41 32.36 -3.09
CA HIS A 68 -47.04 33.67 -3.05
C HIS A 68 -47.47 34.14 -4.46
N PHE A 69 -46.69 33.77 -5.51
CA PHE A 69 -47.07 34.04 -6.89
C PHE A 69 -48.35 33.30 -7.28
N SER A 70 -48.51 32.05 -6.85
CA SER A 70 -49.72 31.27 -7.13
C SER A 70 -50.93 31.71 -6.32
N SER A 71 -50.76 32.03 -5.02
CA SER A 71 -51.85 32.50 -4.15
C SER A 71 -52.27 33.95 -4.42
N GLY A 72 -51.39 34.77 -5.01
CA GLY A 72 -51.60 36.20 -5.14
C GLY A 72 -51.47 36.99 -3.83
N GLU A 73 -50.89 36.38 -2.79
CA GLU A 73 -50.66 37.03 -1.51
C GLU A 73 -49.51 38.04 -1.59
N ILE A 74 -49.67 39.19 -0.94
CA ILE A 74 -48.64 40.23 -0.91
C ILE A 74 -47.47 39.78 -0.02
N ILE A 75 -46.26 39.93 -0.53
CA ILE A 75 -45.02 39.65 0.24
C ILE A 75 -44.61 40.96 0.97
N THR A 76 -44.57 40.92 2.29
CA THR A 76 -44.05 42.03 3.10
C THR A 76 -42.59 41.75 3.45
N MET A 77 -41.65 42.61 3.01
CA MET A 77 -40.22 42.50 3.28
C MET A 77 -39.69 43.87 3.72
N ALA A 78 -39.04 43.90 4.89
CA ALA A 78 -38.47 45.13 5.49
C ALA A 78 -39.45 46.32 5.58
N GLY A 79 -40.77 46.08 5.82
CA GLY A 79 -41.79 47.12 5.92
C GLY A 79 -42.42 47.57 4.58
N TYR A 80 -41.94 47.03 3.48
CA TYR A 80 -42.53 47.29 2.15
C TYR A 80 -43.39 46.09 1.74
N SER A 81 -44.53 46.39 1.05
CA SER A 81 -45.43 45.40 0.50
C SER A 81 -45.21 45.27 -0.99
N PHE A 82 -44.94 44.07 -1.48
CA PHE A 82 -44.69 43.77 -2.89
C PHE A 82 -45.71 42.76 -3.39
N ASP A 83 -46.33 43.07 -4.53
CA ASP A 83 -47.12 42.08 -5.25
C ASP A 83 -46.19 41.20 -6.10
N PRO A 84 -46.13 39.87 -5.85
CA PRO A 84 -45.22 38.99 -6.56
C PRO A 84 -45.52 38.87 -8.07
N ARG A 85 -46.72 39.27 -8.53
CA ARG A 85 -47.10 39.19 -9.93
C ARG A 85 -46.70 40.42 -10.76
N THR A 86 -46.53 41.58 -10.12
CA THR A 86 -46.30 42.85 -10.84
C THR A 86 -45.00 43.55 -10.45
N SER A 87 -44.42 43.21 -9.31
CA SER A 87 -43.22 43.88 -8.78
C SER A 87 -41.92 43.39 -9.41
N LEU A 88 -41.36 44.15 -10.38
CA LEU A 88 -40.04 43.90 -10.96
C LEU A 88 -38.92 44.02 -9.94
N SER A 89 -39.03 44.90 -8.94
CA SER A 89 -38.04 45.09 -7.88
C SER A 89 -37.90 43.84 -6.98
N LEU A 90 -39.03 43.19 -6.64
CA LEU A 90 -38.99 41.93 -5.86
C LEU A 90 -38.30 40.82 -6.66
N LEU A 91 -38.56 40.69 -7.95
CA LEU A 91 -37.93 39.71 -8.83
C LEU A 91 -36.43 39.97 -8.94
N THR A 92 -35.99 41.23 -9.12
CA THR A 92 -34.55 41.57 -9.18
C THR A 92 -33.83 41.32 -7.88
N ILE A 93 -34.39 41.69 -6.72
CA ILE A 93 -33.80 41.41 -5.41
C ILE A 93 -33.70 39.91 -5.17
N GLY A 94 -34.78 39.17 -5.47
CA GLY A 94 -34.80 37.70 -5.33
C GLY A 94 -33.76 37.01 -6.21
N SER A 95 -33.65 37.42 -7.48
CA SER A 95 -32.68 36.86 -8.43
C SER A 95 -31.23 37.17 -8.02
N LEU A 96 -30.94 38.38 -7.53
CA LEU A 96 -29.63 38.77 -7.02
C LEU A 96 -29.25 37.93 -5.81
N PHE A 97 -30.19 37.73 -4.88
CA PHE A 97 -29.96 36.93 -3.69
C PHE A 97 -29.69 35.48 -4.04
N VAL A 98 -30.43 34.90 -4.98
CA VAL A 98 -30.19 33.55 -5.52
C VAL A 98 -28.79 33.46 -6.14
N ALA A 99 -28.41 34.43 -6.98
CA ALA A 99 -27.09 34.45 -7.62
C ALA A 99 -25.95 34.53 -6.61
N VAL A 100 -26.07 35.38 -5.57
CA VAL A 100 -25.07 35.49 -4.51
C VAL A 100 -25.00 34.19 -3.70
N SER A 101 -26.13 33.61 -3.33
CA SER A 101 -26.18 32.35 -2.57
C SER A 101 -25.56 31.19 -3.34
N LEU A 102 -25.84 31.07 -4.65
CA LEU A 102 -25.22 30.05 -5.51
C LEU A 102 -23.70 30.27 -5.66
N SER A 103 -23.26 31.52 -5.79
CA SER A 103 -21.84 31.88 -5.88
C SER A 103 -21.10 31.52 -4.60
N LEU A 104 -21.67 31.83 -3.44
CA LEU A 104 -21.12 31.46 -2.13
C LEU A 104 -21.06 29.92 -1.95
N SER A 105 -22.12 29.22 -2.37
CA SER A 105 -22.13 27.75 -2.36
C SER A 105 -21.03 27.16 -3.25
N ALA A 106 -20.83 27.72 -4.45
CA ALA A 106 -19.75 27.29 -5.36
C ALA A 106 -18.37 27.52 -4.74
N LEU A 107 -18.14 28.67 -4.10
CA LEU A 107 -16.91 28.97 -3.37
C LEU A 107 -16.68 27.97 -2.22
N CYS A 108 -17.68 27.72 -1.40
CA CYS A 108 -17.61 26.72 -0.33
C CYS A 108 -17.26 25.34 -0.88
N THR A 109 -17.92 24.92 -1.97
CA THR A 109 -17.64 23.63 -2.63
C THR A 109 -16.21 23.56 -3.17
N TYR A 110 -15.69 24.65 -3.75
CA TYR A 110 -14.31 24.74 -4.20
C TYR A 110 -13.32 24.55 -3.04
N PHE A 111 -13.48 25.31 -1.94
CA PHE A 111 -12.61 25.20 -0.77
C PHE A 111 -12.69 23.83 -0.15
N TYR A 112 -13.86 23.24 -0.01
CA TYR A 112 -14.08 21.90 0.44
C TYR A 112 -13.27 20.88 -0.37
N LYS A 113 -13.39 20.89 -1.70
CA LYS A 113 -12.67 19.98 -2.61
C LYS A 113 -11.16 20.19 -2.55
N LYS A 114 -10.71 21.45 -2.55
CA LYS A 114 -9.28 21.81 -2.49
C LYS A 114 -8.63 21.34 -1.18
N HIS A 115 -9.24 21.60 -0.03
CA HIS A 115 -8.71 21.16 1.25
C HIS A 115 -8.80 19.65 1.44
N GLY A 116 -9.86 19.00 0.95
CA GLY A 116 -9.99 17.55 0.93
C GLY A 116 -8.87 16.88 0.14
N LEU A 117 -8.48 17.45 -1.01
CA LEU A 117 -7.33 16.97 -1.78
C LEU A 117 -6.00 17.15 -1.03
N LYS A 118 -5.82 18.29 -0.34
CA LYS A 118 -4.61 18.56 0.44
C LYS A 118 -4.43 17.54 1.57
N ILE A 119 -5.51 17.25 2.33
CA ILE A 119 -5.47 16.23 3.40
C ILE A 119 -5.22 14.84 2.83
N ALA A 120 -5.84 14.49 1.72
CA ALA A 120 -5.62 13.20 1.07
C ALA A 120 -4.14 13.00 0.69
N ARG A 121 -3.48 14.06 0.16
CA ARG A 121 -2.05 14.04 -0.14
C ARG A 121 -1.18 13.88 1.12
N LEU A 122 -1.46 14.64 2.18
CA LEU A 122 -0.73 14.53 3.44
C LEU A 122 -0.88 13.14 4.06
N TYR A 123 -2.04 12.54 3.93
CA TYR A 123 -2.28 11.19 4.41
C TYR A 123 -1.58 10.12 3.55
N GLU A 124 -1.50 10.30 2.22
CA GLU A 124 -0.70 9.46 1.31
C GLU A 124 0.78 9.48 1.73
N GLU A 125 1.32 10.67 1.97
CA GLU A 125 2.71 10.86 2.42
C GLU A 125 2.96 10.18 3.76
N PHE A 126 2.06 10.36 4.73
CA PHE A 126 2.11 9.70 6.02
C PHE A 126 2.05 8.16 5.92
N CYS A 127 1.17 7.61 5.07
CA CYS A 127 1.09 6.17 4.83
C CYS A 127 2.39 5.63 4.23
N SER A 128 2.98 6.32 3.25
CA SER A 128 4.29 5.96 2.68
C SER A 128 5.38 5.98 3.75
N GLN A 129 5.48 7.06 4.52
CA GLN A 129 6.47 7.20 5.60
C GLN A 129 6.33 6.09 6.62
N ARG A 130 5.09 5.75 7.02
CA ARG A 130 4.80 4.66 7.97
C ARG A 130 5.31 3.31 7.47
N VAL A 131 5.14 2.99 6.18
CA VAL A 131 5.69 1.75 5.61
C VAL A 131 7.20 1.69 5.79
N PHE A 132 7.92 2.78 5.48
CA PHE A 132 9.37 2.81 5.68
C PHE A 132 9.79 2.74 7.14
N CYS A 133 9.07 3.39 8.06
CA CYS A 133 9.34 3.30 9.49
C CYS A 133 9.15 1.86 10.00
N LEU A 134 8.04 1.21 9.62
CA LEU A 134 7.76 -0.17 10.02
C LEU A 134 8.72 -1.19 9.39
N LEU A 135 9.28 -0.88 8.21
CA LEU A 135 10.35 -1.69 7.62
C LEU A 135 11.65 -1.62 8.43
N GLY A 136 11.90 -0.49 9.11
CA GLY A 136 13.01 -0.37 10.07
C GLY A 136 12.82 -1.24 11.31
N GLU A 137 11.59 -1.55 11.68
CA GLU A 137 11.22 -2.50 12.72
C GLU A 137 11.21 -3.91 12.11
N LYS A 138 12.31 -4.64 12.24
CA LYS A 138 12.56 -5.94 11.59
C LYS A 138 11.45 -6.98 11.78
N GLU A 139 10.61 -6.84 12.80
CA GLU A 139 9.50 -7.74 13.10
C GLU A 139 8.42 -7.82 12.02
N ASN A 140 8.16 -6.72 11.31
CA ASN A 140 7.09 -6.66 10.31
C ASN A 140 7.40 -7.41 9.00
N ILE A 141 8.68 -7.72 8.74
CA ILE A 141 9.09 -8.43 7.53
C ILE A 141 8.74 -9.92 7.60
N PHE A 142 8.65 -10.49 8.82
CA PHE A 142 8.34 -11.92 9.01
C PHE A 142 6.93 -12.35 8.62
N SER A 143 5.98 -11.42 8.64
CA SER A 143 4.59 -11.72 8.27
C SER A 143 4.38 -11.83 6.75
N ILE A 144 5.44 -11.58 5.95
CA ILE A 144 5.36 -11.56 4.48
C ILE A 144 5.96 -12.86 3.96
N GLU A 145 5.11 -13.74 3.46
CA GLU A 145 5.52 -14.95 2.75
C GLU A 145 5.96 -14.60 1.32
N GLY A 146 7.09 -15.14 0.86
CA GLY A 146 7.61 -14.97 -0.51
C GLY A 146 9.12 -14.84 -0.58
N ASN A 147 9.67 -14.88 -1.81
CA ASN A 147 11.10 -14.69 -2.07
C ASN A 147 11.49 -13.20 -2.00
N ALA A 148 12.75 -12.87 -1.71
CA ALA A 148 13.23 -11.49 -1.56
C ALA A 148 12.81 -10.51 -2.68
N PRO A 149 12.91 -10.84 -3.99
CA PRO A 149 12.46 -9.95 -5.05
C PRO A 149 10.93 -9.74 -5.05
N GLU A 150 10.14 -10.72 -4.67
CA GLU A 150 8.69 -10.61 -4.52
C GLU A 150 8.33 -9.72 -3.35
N ILE A 151 9.02 -9.88 -2.23
CA ILE A 151 8.87 -9.05 -1.03
C ILE A 151 9.23 -7.60 -1.33
N ASN A 152 10.35 -7.33 -1.99
CA ASN A 152 10.75 -5.98 -2.37
C ASN A 152 9.74 -5.33 -3.31
N THR A 153 9.19 -6.09 -4.25
CA THR A 153 8.14 -5.63 -5.16
C THR A 153 6.84 -5.33 -4.39
N TYR A 154 6.48 -6.19 -3.45
CA TYR A 154 5.33 -6.01 -2.58
C TYR A 154 5.46 -4.78 -1.69
N LEU A 155 6.62 -4.57 -1.06
CA LEU A 155 6.91 -3.42 -0.21
C LEU A 155 6.94 -2.10 -0.99
N ALA A 156 7.56 -2.09 -2.17
CA ALA A 156 7.52 -0.94 -3.07
C ALA A 156 6.09 -0.59 -3.49
N ARG A 157 5.26 -1.61 -3.73
CA ARG A 157 3.83 -1.46 -4.01
C ARG A 157 3.07 -0.87 -2.82
N LEU A 158 3.31 -1.38 -1.60
CA LEU A 158 2.71 -0.86 -0.36
C LEU A 158 3.05 0.61 -0.14
N ALA A 159 4.34 0.96 -0.25
CA ALA A 159 4.82 2.31 0.01
C ALA A 159 4.34 3.32 -1.05
N ARG A 160 4.21 2.91 -2.33
CA ARG A 160 3.88 3.81 -3.43
C ARG A 160 2.41 3.74 -3.85
N ILE A 161 1.93 2.52 -4.14
CA ILE A 161 0.61 2.32 -4.77
C ILE A 161 -0.48 2.27 -3.70
N ASP A 162 -0.33 1.42 -2.69
CA ASP A 162 -1.36 1.23 -1.68
C ASP A 162 -1.49 2.46 -0.77
N ALA A 163 -0.39 3.13 -0.43
CA ALA A 163 -0.41 4.43 0.26
C ALA A 163 -1.20 5.49 -0.53
N ARG A 164 -1.01 5.56 -1.87
CA ARG A 164 -1.80 6.44 -2.74
C ARG A 164 -3.28 6.08 -2.72
N PHE A 165 -3.62 4.81 -2.71
CA PHE A 165 -5.01 4.39 -2.62
C PHE A 165 -5.63 4.68 -1.26
N CYS A 166 -4.86 4.67 -0.16
CA CYS A 166 -5.33 5.18 1.14
C CYS A 166 -5.71 6.67 1.05
N GLY A 167 -4.87 7.51 0.44
CA GLY A 167 -5.19 8.92 0.20
C GLY A 167 -6.44 9.11 -0.66
N ARG A 168 -6.59 8.33 -1.75
CA ARG A 168 -7.77 8.34 -2.62
C ARG A 168 -9.03 7.87 -1.88
N PHE A 169 -8.93 6.84 -1.06
CA PHE A 169 -10.03 6.36 -0.23
C PHE A 169 -10.51 7.44 0.74
N LEU A 170 -9.59 8.13 1.44
CA LEU A 170 -9.91 9.24 2.32
C LEU A 170 -10.60 10.39 1.57
N ARG A 171 -10.07 10.78 0.41
CA ARG A 171 -10.69 11.81 -0.44
C ARG A 171 -12.12 11.42 -0.81
N THR A 172 -12.34 10.16 -1.17
CA THR A 172 -13.65 9.65 -1.58
C THR A 172 -14.64 9.69 -0.41
N LEU A 173 -14.19 9.37 0.82
CA LEU A 173 -15.03 9.51 2.01
C LEU A 173 -15.44 10.97 2.26
N PHE A 174 -14.53 11.92 2.14
CA PHE A 174 -14.90 13.34 2.25
C PHE A 174 -15.90 13.72 1.15
N MET A 175 -15.66 13.35 -0.11
CA MET A 175 -16.55 13.68 -1.22
C MET A 175 -17.95 13.07 -1.08
N LEU A 176 -18.13 12.00 -0.32
CA LEU A 176 -19.42 11.37 -0.03
C LEU A 176 -20.28 12.20 0.94
N VAL A 177 -19.66 12.93 1.87
CA VAL A 177 -20.40 13.61 2.96
C VAL A 177 -21.39 14.65 2.42
N ILE A 178 -20.96 15.51 1.51
CA ILE A 178 -21.84 16.58 0.99
C ILE A 178 -23.03 16.02 0.22
N PRO A 179 -22.86 15.17 -0.81
CA PRO A 179 -24.01 14.61 -1.52
C PRO A 179 -24.93 13.79 -0.61
N GLY A 180 -24.35 13.06 0.37
CA GLY A 180 -25.14 12.29 1.33
C GLY A 180 -26.03 13.18 2.19
N LEU A 181 -25.47 14.23 2.79
CA LEU A 181 -26.24 15.19 3.58
C LEU A 181 -27.27 15.95 2.74
N THR A 182 -26.87 16.38 1.55
CA THR A 182 -27.79 17.07 0.62
C THR A 182 -28.95 16.18 0.20
N PHE A 183 -28.70 14.89 -0.05
CA PHE A 183 -29.76 13.92 -0.33
C PHE A 183 -30.74 13.80 0.84
N ILE A 184 -30.24 13.66 2.08
CA ILE A 184 -31.09 13.57 3.28
C ILE A 184 -31.95 14.83 3.41
N LEU A 185 -31.38 16.01 3.26
CA LEU A 185 -32.13 17.27 3.33
C LEU A 185 -33.19 17.38 2.21
N ALA A 186 -32.83 16.98 0.98
CA ALA A 186 -33.79 16.95 -0.14
C ALA A 186 -34.95 15.98 0.11
N VAL A 187 -34.69 14.81 0.69
CA VAL A 187 -35.74 13.87 1.11
C VAL A 187 -36.66 14.48 2.17
N ILE A 188 -36.11 15.21 3.15
CA ILE A 188 -36.92 15.93 4.16
C ILE A 188 -37.85 16.94 3.48
N VAL A 189 -37.34 17.71 2.51
CA VAL A 189 -38.14 18.67 1.75
C VAL A 189 -39.24 17.94 0.95
N LEU A 190 -38.93 16.83 0.29
CA LEU A 190 -39.92 16.03 -0.45
C LEU A 190 -41.03 15.50 0.48
N PHE A 191 -40.69 15.05 1.69
CA PHE A 191 -41.66 14.62 2.68
C PHE A 191 -42.58 15.77 3.15
N TYR A 192 -42.01 16.97 3.29
CA TYR A 192 -42.80 18.17 3.62
C TYR A 192 -43.79 18.56 2.52
N LEU A 193 -43.39 18.39 1.24
CA LEU A 193 -44.23 18.72 0.09
C LEU A 193 -45.38 17.71 -0.10
N GLU A 194 -45.05 16.39 -0.10
CA GLU A 194 -46.00 15.29 -0.33
C GLU A 194 -45.53 14.00 0.34
N HIS A 195 -46.04 13.70 1.53
CA HIS A 195 -45.60 12.57 2.32
C HIS A 195 -45.97 11.20 1.71
N LEU A 196 -47.16 11.06 1.14
CA LEU A 196 -47.68 9.83 0.53
C LEU A 196 -46.85 9.42 -0.70
N LEU A 197 -46.64 10.34 -1.59
CA LEU A 197 -45.86 10.13 -2.81
C LEU A 197 -44.38 9.83 -2.49
N THR A 198 -43.81 10.58 -1.55
CA THR A 198 -42.43 10.39 -1.12
C THR A 198 -42.23 9.03 -0.47
N THR A 199 -43.19 8.52 0.31
CA THR A 199 -43.14 7.16 0.88
C THR A 199 -43.16 6.10 -0.24
N SER A 200 -44.00 6.26 -1.25
CA SER A 200 -44.05 5.35 -2.40
C SER A 200 -42.71 5.33 -3.17
N ILE A 201 -42.09 6.51 -3.37
CA ILE A 201 -40.78 6.62 -4.00
C ILE A 201 -39.70 5.99 -3.12
N ALA A 202 -39.78 6.10 -1.79
CA ALA A 202 -38.80 5.48 -0.87
C ALA A 202 -38.74 3.96 -1.05
N VAL A 203 -39.87 3.29 -1.32
CA VAL A 203 -39.89 1.86 -1.64
C VAL A 203 -39.09 1.56 -2.92
N ILE A 204 -39.26 2.36 -3.98
CA ILE A 204 -38.51 2.21 -5.22
C ILE A 204 -37.02 2.45 -4.97
N LEU A 205 -36.66 3.41 -4.11
CA LEU A 205 -35.27 3.70 -3.75
C LEU A 205 -34.59 2.55 -2.98
N ILE A 206 -35.34 1.69 -2.26
CA ILE A 206 -34.81 0.47 -1.66
C ILE A 206 -34.35 -0.50 -2.75
N PHE A 207 -35.20 -0.73 -3.78
CA PHE A 207 -34.79 -1.56 -4.92
C PHE A 207 -33.61 -0.96 -5.68
N TYR A 208 -33.61 0.35 -5.93
CA TYR A 208 -32.49 1.04 -6.51
C TYR A 208 -31.19 0.82 -5.71
N SER A 209 -31.24 0.97 -4.39
CA SER A 209 -30.10 0.75 -3.51
C SER A 209 -29.58 -0.67 -3.58
N TYR A 210 -30.45 -1.67 -3.71
CA TYR A 210 -30.05 -3.07 -3.89
C TYR A 210 -29.28 -3.29 -5.20
N PHE A 211 -29.74 -2.74 -6.32
CA PHE A 211 -29.00 -2.83 -7.60
C PHE A 211 -27.68 -2.10 -7.54
N GLN A 212 -27.65 -0.91 -6.95
CA GLN A 212 -26.39 -0.15 -6.76
C GLN A 212 -25.40 -0.90 -5.85
N TYR A 213 -25.88 -1.60 -4.82
CA TYR A 213 -25.05 -2.46 -3.99
C TYR A 213 -24.42 -3.60 -4.80
N LYS A 214 -25.19 -4.27 -5.68
CA LYS A 214 -24.66 -5.30 -6.59
C LYS A 214 -23.56 -4.74 -7.50
N THR A 215 -23.80 -3.60 -8.12
CA THR A 215 -22.81 -2.91 -8.98
C THR A 215 -21.55 -2.52 -8.21
N SER A 216 -21.70 -2.00 -6.99
CA SER A 216 -20.58 -1.65 -6.13
C SER A 216 -19.75 -2.88 -5.72
N LYS A 217 -20.41 -4.00 -5.41
CA LYS A 217 -19.73 -5.27 -5.11
C LYS A 217 -18.96 -5.82 -6.32
N ALA A 218 -19.55 -5.75 -7.52
CA ALA A 218 -18.86 -6.10 -8.77
C ALA A 218 -17.62 -5.21 -8.99
N GLY A 219 -17.72 -3.92 -8.69
CA GLY A 219 -16.59 -2.98 -8.76
C GLY A 219 -15.40 -3.38 -7.87
N ALA A 220 -15.67 -3.79 -6.62
CA ALA A 220 -14.64 -4.29 -5.72
C ALA A 220 -14.01 -5.60 -6.23
N PHE A 221 -14.83 -6.52 -6.74
CA PHE A 221 -14.36 -7.79 -7.30
C PHE A 221 -13.44 -7.57 -8.51
N HIS A 222 -13.87 -6.78 -9.51
CA HIS A 222 -13.05 -6.50 -10.70
C HIS A 222 -11.78 -5.72 -10.35
N SER A 223 -11.82 -4.85 -9.35
CA SER A 223 -10.63 -4.17 -8.87
C SER A 223 -9.62 -5.13 -8.24
N ALA A 224 -10.09 -6.09 -7.43
CA ALA A 224 -9.24 -7.11 -6.84
C ALA A 224 -8.66 -8.08 -7.90
N LYS A 225 -9.46 -8.44 -8.92
CA LYS A 225 -9.00 -9.26 -10.06
C LYS A 225 -7.90 -8.55 -10.84
N TYR A 226 -8.10 -7.28 -11.19
CA TYR A 226 -7.10 -6.46 -11.87
C TYR A 226 -5.78 -6.41 -11.07
N ASP A 227 -5.86 -6.21 -9.76
CA ASP A 227 -4.70 -6.15 -8.88
C ASP A 227 -3.87 -7.44 -8.85
N LYS A 228 -4.51 -8.60 -9.00
CA LYS A 228 -3.83 -9.90 -9.05
C LYS A 228 -3.09 -10.13 -10.36
N VAL A 229 -3.67 -9.68 -11.47
CA VAL A 229 -3.10 -9.90 -12.81
C VAL A 229 -1.99 -8.89 -13.14
N LEU A 230 -2.04 -7.69 -12.59
CA LEU A 230 -1.11 -6.60 -12.87
C LEU A 230 0.39 -6.94 -12.71
N PRO A 231 0.86 -7.66 -11.66
CA PRO A 231 2.27 -8.04 -11.56
C PRO A 231 2.70 -9.00 -12.66
N VAL A 232 1.87 -10.01 -12.95
CA VAL A 232 2.17 -11.05 -13.96
C VAL A 232 2.27 -10.45 -15.36
N SER A 233 1.33 -9.57 -15.72
CA SER A 233 1.39 -8.87 -17.02
C SER A 233 2.59 -7.92 -17.10
N GLY A 234 2.97 -7.27 -15.99
CA GLY A 234 4.16 -6.42 -15.93
C GLY A 234 5.45 -7.17 -16.22
N ASP A 235 5.56 -8.42 -15.77
CA ASP A 235 6.70 -9.27 -16.09
C ASP A 235 6.70 -9.69 -17.55
N GLU A 236 5.54 -9.96 -18.12
CA GLU A 236 5.41 -10.29 -19.55
C GLU A 236 5.77 -9.09 -20.43
N TYR A 237 5.34 -7.88 -20.10
CA TYR A 237 5.80 -6.65 -20.76
C TYR A 237 7.32 -6.48 -20.69
N ARG A 238 7.95 -6.79 -19.57
CA ARG A 238 9.41 -6.74 -19.43
C ARG A 238 10.11 -7.78 -20.33
N LYS A 239 9.55 -8.98 -20.44
CA LYS A 239 10.07 -10.03 -21.37
C LYS A 239 9.96 -9.56 -22.82
N LEU A 240 8.82 -9.02 -23.22
CA LEU A 240 8.62 -8.46 -24.57
C LEU A 240 9.63 -7.35 -24.87
N LEU A 241 9.81 -6.39 -23.96
CA LEU A 241 10.79 -5.31 -24.13
C LEU A 241 12.23 -5.83 -24.27
N LYS A 242 12.60 -6.85 -23.51
CA LYS A 242 13.91 -7.50 -23.66
C LYS A 242 14.07 -8.17 -25.02
N HIS A 243 13.02 -8.85 -25.51
CA HIS A 243 13.02 -9.48 -26.81
C HIS A 243 13.30 -8.47 -27.93
N PHE A 244 12.55 -7.35 -27.96
CA PHE A 244 12.76 -6.30 -28.97
C PHE A 244 14.11 -5.60 -28.85
N LYS A 245 14.63 -5.41 -27.64
CA LYS A 245 15.90 -4.72 -27.42
C LYS A 245 17.12 -5.54 -27.85
N HIS A 246 17.06 -6.87 -27.73
CA HIS A 246 18.24 -7.71 -27.86
C HIS A 246 18.27 -8.54 -29.15
N GLN A 247 17.13 -8.89 -29.76
CA GLN A 247 17.10 -9.81 -30.87
C GLN A 247 17.06 -9.17 -32.26
N PHE A 248 16.35 -8.06 -32.47
CA PHE A 248 16.16 -7.48 -33.80
C PHE A 248 16.06 -5.95 -33.77
N PRO A 249 17.19 -5.23 -33.74
CA PRO A 249 17.14 -3.78 -33.90
C PRO A 249 16.61 -3.42 -35.30
N GLY A 250 15.44 -2.79 -35.34
CA GLY A 250 14.86 -2.26 -36.59
C GLY A 250 13.72 -3.04 -37.22
N VAL A 251 13.35 -4.22 -36.72
CA VAL A 251 12.19 -4.99 -37.23
C VAL A 251 11.08 -5.00 -36.22
N SER A 252 10.00 -4.24 -36.44
CA SER A 252 8.76 -4.35 -35.67
C SER A 252 7.88 -5.44 -36.26
N ASP A 253 7.90 -6.64 -35.69
CA ASP A 253 6.93 -7.68 -36.04
C ASP A 253 5.58 -7.38 -35.37
N THR A 254 4.74 -6.64 -36.09
CA THR A 254 3.40 -6.26 -35.62
C THR A 254 2.51 -7.47 -35.35
N LYS A 255 2.70 -8.60 -36.08
CA LYS A 255 1.95 -9.83 -35.85
C LYS A 255 2.30 -10.47 -34.52
N PHE A 256 3.58 -10.51 -34.18
CA PHE A 256 4.06 -11.03 -32.91
C PHE A 256 3.53 -10.16 -31.73
N VAL A 257 3.66 -8.83 -31.84
CA VAL A 257 3.13 -7.91 -30.82
C VAL A 257 1.62 -8.09 -30.65
N ASN A 258 0.87 -8.13 -31.76
CA ASN A 258 -0.58 -8.31 -31.71
C ASN A 258 -0.96 -9.66 -31.07
N LYS A 259 -0.23 -10.73 -31.36
CA LYS A 259 -0.45 -12.04 -30.72
C LYS A 259 -0.17 -11.97 -29.21
N ALA A 260 0.93 -11.35 -28.80
CA ALA A 260 1.28 -11.19 -27.39
C ALA A 260 0.28 -10.33 -26.60
N LEU A 261 -0.26 -9.27 -27.22
CA LEU A 261 -1.28 -8.41 -26.61
C LEU A 261 -2.68 -9.05 -26.59
N SER A 262 -2.98 -9.92 -27.56
CA SER A 262 -4.29 -10.58 -27.69
C SER A 262 -4.40 -11.94 -26.97
N SER A 263 -3.35 -12.38 -26.29
CA SER A 263 -3.31 -13.66 -25.57
C SER A 263 -2.56 -13.54 -24.24
N GLY A 264 -2.64 -14.56 -23.40
CA GLY A 264 -1.86 -14.67 -22.17
C GLY A 264 -2.16 -13.64 -21.06
N PRO A 265 -1.18 -13.33 -20.20
CA PRO A 265 -1.35 -12.45 -19.05
C PRO A 265 -1.72 -11.02 -19.40
N ILE A 266 -1.21 -10.48 -20.52
CA ILE A 266 -1.46 -9.10 -20.96
C ILE A 266 -2.93 -8.93 -21.34
N LYS A 267 -3.50 -9.86 -22.11
CA LYS A 267 -4.94 -9.84 -22.43
C LYS A 267 -5.79 -9.88 -21.16
N ARG A 268 -5.45 -10.78 -20.23
CA ARG A 268 -6.18 -10.87 -18.95
C ARG A 268 -6.15 -9.56 -18.15
N GLU A 269 -5.05 -8.83 -18.20
CA GLU A 269 -4.96 -7.49 -17.59
C GLU A 269 -5.87 -6.50 -18.29
N LEU A 270 -5.84 -6.43 -19.62
CA LEU A 270 -6.67 -5.53 -20.43
C LEU A 270 -8.17 -5.79 -20.21
N ASP A 271 -8.58 -7.06 -20.22
CA ASP A 271 -9.98 -7.47 -19.97
C ASP A 271 -10.42 -7.14 -18.52
N ALA A 272 -9.53 -7.33 -17.55
CA ALA A 272 -9.79 -6.98 -16.15
C ALA A 272 -9.87 -5.46 -15.96
N TYR A 273 -9.04 -4.69 -16.67
CA TYR A 273 -9.06 -3.23 -16.69
C TYR A 273 -10.36 -2.70 -17.31
N GLU A 274 -10.77 -3.22 -18.47
CA GLU A 274 -12.04 -2.89 -19.11
C GLU A 274 -13.22 -3.18 -18.18
N SER A 275 -13.28 -4.39 -17.62
CA SER A 275 -14.33 -4.77 -16.68
C SER A 275 -14.41 -3.82 -15.47
N ARG A 276 -13.26 -3.36 -14.97
CA ARG A 276 -13.18 -2.37 -13.89
C ARG A 276 -13.71 -1.01 -14.31
N LEU A 277 -13.41 -0.55 -15.54
CA LEU A 277 -13.85 0.74 -16.06
C LEU A 277 -15.35 0.76 -16.44
N ARG A 278 -15.92 -0.39 -16.76
CA ARG A 278 -17.34 -0.52 -17.12
C ARG A 278 -18.29 -0.23 -15.94
N ILE A 279 -17.88 -0.52 -14.71
CA ILE A 279 -18.74 -0.40 -13.51
C ILE A 279 -19.40 0.99 -13.34
N PRO A 280 -18.72 2.14 -13.53
CA PRO A 280 -19.39 3.44 -13.48
C PRO A 280 -20.54 3.58 -14.48
N PHE A 281 -20.38 3.05 -15.70
CA PHE A 281 -21.41 3.10 -16.75
C PHE A 281 -22.60 2.21 -16.40
N ASP A 282 -22.37 1.01 -15.84
CA ASP A 282 -23.45 0.13 -15.35
C ASP A 282 -24.24 0.82 -14.21
N SER A 283 -23.55 1.52 -13.31
CA SER A 283 -24.18 2.32 -12.24
C SER A 283 -24.99 3.49 -12.81
N GLU A 284 -24.50 4.12 -13.86
CA GLU A 284 -25.20 5.22 -14.54
C GLU A 284 -26.47 4.75 -15.24
N LEU A 285 -26.40 3.61 -15.95
CA LEU A 285 -27.55 2.99 -16.61
C LEU A 285 -28.65 2.67 -15.59
N VAL A 286 -28.28 1.99 -14.48
CA VAL A 286 -29.25 1.68 -13.41
C VAL A 286 -29.90 2.95 -12.88
N SER A 287 -29.09 4.00 -12.61
CA SER A 287 -29.62 5.29 -12.12
C SER A 287 -30.57 5.94 -13.11
N GLY A 288 -30.26 5.90 -14.42
CA GLY A 288 -31.11 6.46 -15.47
C GLY A 288 -32.46 5.76 -15.57
N ILE A 289 -32.47 4.42 -15.55
CA ILE A 289 -33.71 3.62 -15.60
C ILE A 289 -34.61 3.91 -14.39
N PHE A 290 -34.05 3.88 -13.17
CA PHE A 290 -34.84 4.16 -11.98
C PHE A 290 -35.37 5.60 -11.94
N MET A 291 -34.58 6.58 -12.40
CA MET A 291 -35.02 7.96 -12.53
C MET A 291 -36.22 8.08 -13.48
N ALA A 292 -36.16 7.43 -14.63
CA ALA A 292 -37.26 7.44 -15.60
C ALA A 292 -38.55 6.83 -15.01
N ILE A 293 -38.45 5.70 -14.30
CA ILE A 293 -39.58 5.05 -13.61
C ILE A 293 -40.18 6.00 -12.56
N ILE A 294 -39.36 6.63 -11.72
CA ILE A 294 -39.84 7.55 -10.68
C ILE A 294 -40.53 8.76 -11.28
N ILE A 295 -39.95 9.39 -12.30
CA ILE A 295 -40.57 10.53 -12.98
C ILE A 295 -41.91 10.13 -13.60
N GLY A 296 -41.98 9.00 -14.30
CA GLY A 296 -43.22 8.47 -14.86
C GLY A 296 -44.31 8.28 -13.81
N LEU A 297 -43.97 7.67 -12.67
CA LEU A 297 -44.89 7.44 -11.56
C LEU A 297 -45.43 8.78 -10.98
N ILE A 298 -44.55 9.78 -10.82
CA ILE A 298 -44.95 11.13 -10.33
C ILE A 298 -45.92 11.80 -11.29
N ILE A 299 -45.63 11.74 -12.60
CA ILE A 299 -46.51 12.35 -13.61
C ILE A 299 -47.89 11.70 -13.58
N ILE A 300 -47.97 10.37 -13.42
CA ILE A 300 -49.24 9.66 -13.29
C ILE A 300 -49.95 10.04 -11.98
N ALA A 301 -49.26 9.98 -10.83
CA ALA A 301 -49.86 10.19 -9.52
C ALA A 301 -50.33 11.64 -9.30
N MET A 302 -49.52 12.63 -9.69
CA MET A 302 -49.86 14.05 -9.53
C MET A 302 -50.65 14.58 -10.71
N GLY A 303 -50.45 14.08 -11.93
CA GLY A 303 -51.16 14.51 -13.12
C GLY A 303 -52.68 14.29 -13.02
N ALA A 304 -53.11 13.17 -12.43
CA ALA A 304 -54.52 12.90 -12.17
C ALA A 304 -55.17 13.99 -11.27
N ASN A 305 -54.46 14.42 -10.23
CA ASN A 305 -54.92 15.47 -9.29
C ASN A 305 -54.93 16.86 -9.97
N ILE A 306 -53.97 17.15 -10.84
CA ILE A 306 -53.81 18.41 -11.53
C ILE A 306 -54.92 18.59 -12.59
N MET A 307 -55.37 17.51 -13.24
CA MET A 307 -56.49 17.56 -14.18
C MET A 307 -57.79 18.01 -13.50
N GLN A 308 -57.93 17.77 -12.19
CA GLN A 308 -59.10 18.16 -11.42
C GLN A 308 -58.98 19.58 -10.81
N ASP A 309 -57.75 20.03 -10.49
CA ASP A 309 -57.49 21.33 -9.86
C ASP A 309 -56.33 22.07 -10.51
N LYS A 310 -56.62 23.24 -11.15
CA LYS A 310 -55.65 24.06 -11.89
C LYS A 310 -54.53 24.64 -11.02
N SER A 311 -54.64 24.65 -9.68
CA SER A 311 -53.65 25.20 -8.76
C SER A 311 -52.44 24.26 -8.52
N GLY A 312 -52.51 22.99 -8.91
CA GLY A 312 -51.52 21.98 -8.61
C GLY A 312 -50.19 22.03 -9.39
N TRP A 313 -50.13 22.77 -10.50
CA TRP A 313 -48.94 22.79 -11.38
C TRP A 313 -47.67 23.31 -10.70
N GLY A 314 -47.78 24.38 -9.91
CA GLY A 314 -46.64 24.93 -9.17
C GLY A 314 -46.05 23.92 -8.19
N LYS A 315 -46.88 23.17 -7.46
CA LYS A 315 -46.49 22.15 -6.52
C LYS A 315 -45.79 20.97 -7.21
N LEU A 316 -46.32 20.52 -8.37
CA LEU A 316 -45.70 19.48 -9.19
C LEU A 316 -44.31 19.89 -9.64
N LEU A 317 -44.15 21.10 -10.17
CA LEU A 317 -42.87 21.59 -10.69
C LEU A 317 -41.80 21.65 -9.56
N VAL A 318 -42.17 22.19 -8.40
CA VAL A 318 -41.30 22.26 -7.22
C VAL A 318 -40.92 20.85 -6.76
N TYR A 319 -41.89 19.92 -6.72
CA TYR A 319 -41.62 18.54 -6.34
C TYR A 319 -40.66 17.84 -7.30
N LEU A 320 -40.84 18.00 -8.62
CA LEU A 320 -39.95 17.44 -9.64
C LEU A 320 -38.54 18.02 -9.54
N LEU A 321 -38.39 19.32 -9.30
CA LEU A 321 -37.08 19.95 -9.11
C LEU A 321 -36.38 19.42 -7.83
N ALA A 322 -37.09 19.33 -6.71
CA ALA A 322 -36.56 18.79 -5.48
C ALA A 322 -36.16 17.31 -5.61
N LEU A 323 -36.98 16.53 -6.33
CA LEU A 323 -36.67 15.12 -6.62
C LEU A 323 -35.45 14.97 -7.53
N GLN A 324 -35.38 15.76 -8.61
CA GLN A 324 -34.21 15.75 -9.50
C GLN A 324 -32.93 16.04 -8.72
N TYR A 325 -32.99 17.04 -7.84
CA TYR A 325 -31.88 17.39 -6.98
C TYR A 325 -31.52 16.26 -5.98
N ALA A 326 -32.51 15.61 -5.35
CA ALA A 326 -32.31 14.45 -4.49
C ALA A 326 -31.64 13.30 -5.25
N MET A 327 -32.11 12.98 -6.46
CA MET A 327 -31.59 11.89 -7.29
C MET A 327 -30.16 12.14 -7.77
N ILE A 328 -29.80 13.38 -8.14
CA ILE A 328 -28.43 13.75 -8.53
C ILE A 328 -27.48 13.48 -7.35
N ASN A 329 -27.86 13.91 -6.15
CA ASN A 329 -27.04 13.73 -4.95
C ASN A 329 -26.99 12.27 -4.49
N LEU A 330 -28.07 11.52 -4.61
CA LEU A 330 -28.10 10.08 -4.35
C LEU A 330 -27.17 9.32 -5.30
N ARG A 331 -27.25 9.62 -6.62
CA ARG A 331 -26.36 9.05 -7.63
C ARG A 331 -24.89 9.37 -7.32
N ALA A 332 -24.58 10.62 -6.98
CA ALA A 332 -23.23 11.03 -6.60
C ALA A 332 -22.75 10.26 -5.35
N SER A 333 -23.60 10.09 -4.35
CA SER A 333 -23.30 9.31 -3.14
C SER A 333 -22.95 7.86 -3.46
N PHE A 334 -23.74 7.18 -4.29
CA PHE A 334 -23.44 5.81 -4.72
C PHE A 334 -22.18 5.72 -5.59
N ALA A 335 -21.91 6.71 -6.44
CA ALA A 335 -20.68 6.76 -7.22
C ALA A 335 -19.44 6.86 -6.31
N PHE A 336 -19.51 7.63 -5.22
CA PHE A 336 -18.44 7.71 -4.23
C PHE A 336 -18.30 6.43 -3.41
N ILE A 337 -19.41 5.80 -2.99
CA ILE A 337 -19.38 4.49 -2.30
C ILE A 337 -18.74 3.44 -3.21
N THR A 338 -19.13 3.37 -4.48
CA THR A 338 -18.55 2.45 -5.46
C THR A 338 -17.05 2.71 -5.66
N SER A 339 -16.64 3.98 -5.73
CA SER A 339 -15.23 4.35 -5.82
C SER A 339 -14.44 3.98 -4.57
N ALA A 340 -15.01 4.18 -3.37
CA ALA A 340 -14.40 3.75 -2.11
C ALA A 340 -14.20 2.23 -2.09
N ASN A 341 -15.22 1.46 -2.48
CA ASN A 341 -15.13 0.00 -2.55
C ASN A 341 -14.08 -0.50 -3.56
N ARG A 342 -13.85 0.24 -4.66
CA ARG A 342 -12.76 -0.05 -5.61
C ARG A 342 -11.36 0.14 -5.00
N PHE A 343 -11.20 1.07 -4.06
CA PHE A 343 -9.93 1.33 -3.37
C PHE A 343 -9.74 0.49 -2.11
N TYR A 344 -10.82 -0.12 -1.61
CA TYR A 344 -10.82 -0.92 -0.39
C TYR A 344 -9.78 -2.05 -0.36
N PRO A 345 -9.58 -2.87 -1.43
CA PRO A 345 -8.62 -3.97 -1.38
C PRO A 345 -7.19 -3.50 -1.11
N GLN A 346 -6.77 -2.38 -1.71
CA GLN A 346 -5.45 -1.80 -1.53
C GLN A 346 -5.29 -1.16 -0.15
N ALA A 347 -6.28 -0.38 0.27
CA ALA A 347 -6.28 0.23 1.61
C ALA A 347 -6.32 -0.84 2.71
N ARG A 348 -7.03 -1.97 2.49
CA ARG A 348 -7.05 -3.11 3.40
C ARG A 348 -5.68 -3.81 3.50
N ARG A 349 -4.95 -3.98 2.39
CA ARG A 349 -3.58 -4.51 2.44
C ARG A 349 -2.67 -3.63 3.29
N HIS A 350 -2.74 -2.31 3.10
CA HIS A 350 -2.01 -1.37 3.95
C HIS A 350 -2.39 -1.49 5.42
N PHE A 351 -3.68 -1.60 5.74
CA PHE A 351 -4.17 -1.85 7.10
C PHE A 351 -3.62 -3.14 7.71
N GLN A 352 -3.64 -4.24 6.96
CA GLN A 352 -3.12 -5.53 7.41
C GLN A 352 -1.61 -5.49 7.66
N PHE A 353 -0.88 -4.75 6.84
CA PHE A 353 0.56 -4.54 7.05
C PHE A 353 0.86 -3.71 8.30
N VAL A 354 0.07 -2.64 8.54
CA VAL A 354 0.24 -1.76 9.72
C VAL A 354 -0.23 -2.42 11.02
N ASN A 355 -1.21 -3.30 10.95
CA ASN A 355 -1.79 -4.01 12.09
C ASN A 355 -1.69 -5.53 11.85
N PRO A 356 -0.50 -6.11 11.92
CA PRO A 356 -0.34 -7.55 11.82
C PRO A 356 -1.12 -8.22 12.96
N PRO A 357 -1.67 -9.43 12.74
CA PRO A 357 -2.29 -10.19 13.80
C PRO A 357 -1.26 -10.36 14.94
N LYS A 358 -1.66 -9.96 16.14
CA LYS A 358 -0.82 -10.18 17.33
C LYS A 358 -0.79 -11.69 17.59
N ASP A 359 0.29 -12.34 17.19
CA ASP A 359 0.63 -13.66 17.70
C ASP A 359 0.94 -13.50 19.20
N ASN A 360 0.00 -13.89 20.05
CA ASN A 360 0.07 -13.69 21.51
C ASN A 360 1.14 -14.57 22.20
N ASP A 361 1.92 -15.36 21.46
CA ASP A 361 2.86 -16.34 22.01
C ASP A 361 4.33 -15.90 22.05
N PHE A 362 4.62 -14.64 21.74
CA PHE A 362 6.00 -14.17 21.75
C PHE A 362 6.40 -13.60 23.12
N ARG A 363 6.89 -14.46 24.00
CA ARG A 363 7.75 -14.02 25.12
C ARG A 363 9.10 -13.57 24.54
N GLU A 364 9.59 -12.42 25.00
CA GLU A 364 10.96 -11.99 24.68
C GLU A 364 11.93 -13.08 25.17
N CYS A 365 12.55 -13.81 24.25
CA CYS A 365 13.64 -14.71 24.58
C CYS A 365 14.92 -13.88 24.70
N PRO A 366 15.67 -14.02 25.80
CA PRO A 366 16.97 -13.38 25.90
C PRO A 366 17.89 -13.89 24.79
N PRO A 367 18.84 -13.05 24.31
CA PRO A 367 19.80 -13.47 23.30
C PRO A 367 20.62 -14.63 23.80
N GLN A 368 20.72 -15.70 23.02
CA GLN A 368 21.53 -16.89 23.35
C GLN A 368 23.02 -16.59 23.09
N GLU A 369 23.90 -17.15 23.91
CA GLU A 369 25.35 -16.96 23.74
C GLU A 369 25.91 -17.79 22.58
N ALA A 370 25.29 -18.91 22.26
CA ALA A 370 25.66 -19.78 21.15
C ALA A 370 24.42 -20.40 20.49
N TYR A 371 24.51 -20.61 19.19
CA TYR A 371 23.47 -21.24 18.37
C TYR A 371 24.06 -22.50 17.71
N GLU A 372 23.27 -23.55 17.63
CA GLU A 372 23.67 -24.79 16.96
C GLU A 372 22.90 -24.92 15.63
N VAL A 373 23.63 -25.03 14.54
CA VAL A 373 23.10 -25.32 13.22
C VAL A 373 23.24 -26.82 12.96
N THR A 374 22.10 -27.50 12.80
CA THR A 374 22.08 -28.96 12.55
C THR A 374 21.40 -29.26 11.22
N ILE A 375 21.93 -30.24 10.51
CA ILE A 375 21.24 -30.77 9.32
C ILE A 375 20.29 -31.87 9.79
N THR A 376 18.98 -31.67 9.56
CA THR A 376 17.98 -32.71 9.79
C THR A 376 17.87 -33.61 8.58
N SER A 377 17.97 -34.93 8.76
CA SER A 377 18.14 -35.96 7.74
C SER A 377 16.87 -36.28 6.88
N ASP A 378 15.80 -35.48 6.96
CA ASP A 378 14.50 -35.84 6.35
C ASP A 378 14.43 -35.84 4.82
N ASN A 379 15.50 -35.46 4.08
CA ASN A 379 15.52 -35.48 2.62
C ASN A 379 16.85 -36.00 2.07
N SER A 380 16.99 -37.32 2.00
CA SER A 380 18.22 -38.04 1.73
C SER A 380 18.74 -38.07 0.29
N GLU A 381 18.09 -37.47 -0.69
CA GLU A 381 18.48 -37.67 -2.10
C GLU A 381 19.58 -36.74 -2.64
N ASN A 382 19.86 -35.59 -1.99
CA ASN A 382 20.83 -34.62 -2.49
C ASN A 382 21.82 -34.11 -1.43
N PHE A 383 22.11 -34.89 -0.38
CA PHE A 383 23.08 -34.48 0.63
C PHE A 383 24.52 -34.72 0.16
N LEU A 384 25.31 -33.67 0.21
CA LEU A 384 26.75 -33.79 0.19
C LEU A 384 27.19 -34.57 1.46
N LYS A 385 28.00 -35.61 1.32
CA LYS A 385 28.60 -36.29 2.49
C LYS A 385 29.36 -35.24 3.28
N SER A 386 28.75 -34.70 4.35
CA SER A 386 29.34 -33.67 5.18
C SER A 386 30.34 -34.30 6.14
N GLY A 387 31.42 -33.60 6.44
CA GLY A 387 32.37 -34.00 7.46
C GLY A 387 31.79 -33.88 8.87
N THR A 388 30.75 -33.08 9.07
CA THR A 388 30.08 -32.81 10.36
C THR A 388 28.58 -32.63 10.16
N ASN A 389 27.77 -33.07 11.12
CA ASN A 389 26.31 -32.93 11.07
C ASN A 389 25.80 -31.66 11.76
N SER A 390 26.67 -31.00 12.53
CA SER A 390 26.31 -29.75 13.22
C SER A 390 27.50 -28.80 13.30
N VAL A 391 27.21 -27.53 13.44
CA VAL A 391 28.18 -26.46 13.68
C VAL A 391 27.65 -25.54 14.77
N SER A 392 28.48 -25.21 15.74
CA SER A 392 28.17 -24.23 16.79
C SER A 392 28.58 -22.83 16.33
N LEU A 393 27.64 -21.90 16.38
CA LEU A 393 27.85 -20.49 16.06
C LEU A 393 27.93 -19.70 17.37
N ALA A 394 29.11 -19.33 17.77
CA ALA A 394 29.37 -18.49 18.94
C ALA A 394 30.01 -17.15 18.52
N ARG A 395 30.04 -16.20 19.42
CA ARG A 395 30.76 -14.94 19.23
C ARG A 395 32.23 -15.21 18.90
N GLY A 396 32.74 -14.50 17.90
CA GLY A 396 34.10 -14.68 17.39
C GLY A 396 34.23 -15.71 16.28
N ASN A 397 33.24 -16.57 16.07
CA ASN A 397 33.27 -17.53 14.97
C ASN A 397 32.97 -16.85 13.64
N ARG A 398 33.70 -17.25 12.60
CA ARG A 398 33.47 -16.84 11.21
C ARG A 398 32.95 -18.03 10.43
N LEU A 399 31.76 -17.90 9.91
CA LEU A 399 31.08 -18.90 9.10
C LEU A 399 31.06 -18.47 7.64
N ALA A 400 31.46 -19.35 6.73
CA ALA A 400 31.19 -19.16 5.31
C ALA A 400 29.83 -19.79 4.95
N LEU A 401 28.90 -19.00 4.46
CA LEU A 401 27.64 -19.45 3.89
C LEU A 401 27.70 -19.37 2.38
N VAL A 402 27.70 -20.50 1.72
CA VAL A 402 27.79 -20.62 0.26
C VAL A 402 26.40 -20.79 -0.32
N LEU A 403 25.94 -19.79 -1.08
CA LEU A 403 24.60 -19.75 -1.68
C LEU A 403 24.68 -19.89 -3.21
N LYS A 404 23.68 -20.55 -3.80
CA LYS A 404 23.51 -20.68 -5.28
C LYS A 404 23.34 -19.29 -5.94
N THR A 405 22.59 -18.40 -5.32
CA THR A 405 22.26 -17.07 -5.84
C THR A 405 22.83 -15.96 -4.96
N LYS A 406 22.85 -14.72 -5.49
CA LYS A 406 23.40 -13.57 -4.75
C LYS A 406 22.58 -13.29 -3.47
N LEU A 407 23.27 -12.75 -2.45
CA LEU A 407 22.68 -12.39 -1.15
C LEU A 407 21.46 -11.46 -1.26
N ASN A 408 21.45 -10.54 -2.22
CA ASN A 408 20.33 -9.61 -2.42
C ASN A 408 19.03 -10.26 -2.93
N TYR A 409 19.06 -11.54 -3.28
CA TYR A 409 17.86 -12.35 -3.58
C TYR A 409 17.24 -13.02 -2.37
N TYR A 410 17.91 -12.95 -1.20
CA TYR A 410 17.42 -13.49 0.05
C TYR A 410 17.06 -12.37 1.02
N THR A 411 16.05 -12.62 1.82
CA THR A 411 15.76 -11.78 2.98
C THR A 411 16.59 -12.23 4.17
N LEU A 412 16.85 -11.32 5.09
CA LEU A 412 17.51 -11.64 6.35
C LEU A 412 16.78 -12.76 7.13
N PRO A 413 15.42 -12.75 7.22
CA PRO A 413 14.68 -13.86 7.81
C PRO A 413 14.91 -15.22 7.15
N GLU A 414 14.96 -15.26 5.81
CA GLU A 414 15.20 -16.53 5.08
C GLU A 414 16.56 -17.12 5.43
N ILE A 415 17.59 -16.28 5.50
CA ILE A 415 18.94 -16.75 5.85
C ILE A 415 18.99 -17.22 7.30
N ILE A 416 18.39 -16.48 8.23
CA ILE A 416 18.35 -16.86 9.64
C ILE A 416 17.52 -18.14 9.84
N ASN A 417 16.36 -18.25 9.18
CA ASN A 417 15.57 -19.49 9.18
C ASN A 417 16.35 -20.68 8.64
N LEU A 418 17.11 -20.48 7.57
CA LEU A 418 17.98 -21.49 6.99
C LEU A 418 19.04 -21.97 7.98
N LEU A 419 19.65 -21.05 8.75
CA LEU A 419 20.69 -21.35 9.72
C LEU A 419 20.14 -21.91 11.05
N MET A 420 18.97 -21.45 11.50
CA MET A 420 18.45 -21.77 12.84
C MET A 420 17.40 -22.89 12.85
N GLY A 421 16.93 -23.34 11.69
CA GLY A 421 15.84 -24.29 11.60
C GLY A 421 14.48 -23.71 12.02
N SER A 422 13.51 -24.59 12.31
CA SER A 422 12.09 -24.25 12.41
C SER A 422 11.63 -23.58 13.73
N SER A 423 12.50 -23.26 14.68
CA SER A 423 12.08 -22.59 15.91
C SER A 423 11.84 -21.09 15.70
N LYS A 424 10.57 -20.69 15.58
CA LYS A 424 10.16 -19.29 15.38
C LYS A 424 10.72 -18.32 16.43
N GLN A 425 10.90 -18.76 17.67
CA GLN A 425 11.43 -17.92 18.76
C GLN A 425 12.92 -17.63 18.60
N THR A 426 13.71 -18.64 18.28
CA THR A 426 15.17 -18.51 18.07
C THR A 426 15.47 -17.63 16.87
N VAL A 427 14.69 -17.79 15.79
CA VAL A 427 14.80 -16.97 14.58
C VAL A 427 14.50 -15.51 14.88
N LYS A 428 13.46 -15.21 15.67
CA LYS A 428 13.09 -13.84 16.01
C LYS A 428 14.16 -13.16 16.86
N SER A 429 14.73 -13.85 17.86
CA SER A 429 15.81 -13.34 18.69
C SER A 429 17.07 -13.03 17.85
N ALA A 430 17.48 -13.96 17.00
CA ALA A 430 18.63 -13.80 16.11
C ALA A 430 18.42 -12.64 15.14
N LEU A 431 17.21 -12.46 14.61
CA LEU A 431 16.90 -11.40 13.67
C LEU A 431 16.97 -10.00 14.29
N ASN A 432 16.39 -9.81 15.46
CA ASN A 432 16.40 -8.52 16.15
C ASN A 432 17.82 -8.05 16.46
N SER A 433 18.75 -8.99 16.62
CA SER A 433 20.17 -8.74 16.89
C SER A 433 21.07 -8.84 15.66
N SER A 434 20.55 -8.86 14.43
CA SER A 434 21.32 -9.08 13.20
C SER A 434 21.42 -7.85 12.31
N GLN A 435 22.50 -7.76 11.51
CA GLN A 435 22.73 -6.74 10.49
C GLN A 435 23.30 -7.35 9.22
N ILE A 436 22.93 -6.83 8.06
CA ILE A 436 23.51 -7.20 6.77
C ILE A 436 24.39 -6.06 6.25
N VAL A 437 25.56 -6.42 5.76
CA VAL A 437 26.47 -5.54 5.00
C VAL A 437 26.55 -6.08 3.57
N ILE A 438 26.00 -5.33 2.62
CA ILE A 438 25.97 -5.71 1.20
C ILE A 438 26.82 -4.78 0.35
N SER A 439 27.26 -5.28 -0.82
CA SER A 439 28.13 -4.54 -1.75
C SER A 439 27.40 -3.50 -2.61
N ASP A 440 26.06 -3.57 -2.67
CA ASP A 440 25.24 -2.66 -3.48
C ASP A 440 24.41 -1.76 -2.57
N HIS A 441 24.89 -0.52 -2.38
CA HIS A 441 24.26 0.44 -1.49
C HIS A 441 23.67 1.62 -2.25
N SER A 442 22.36 1.83 -2.09
CA SER A 442 21.72 3.10 -2.44
C SER A 442 22.17 4.21 -1.49
N CYS A 443 22.08 5.48 -1.94
CA CYS A 443 22.44 6.62 -1.10
C CYS A 443 21.65 6.63 0.21
N PRO A 444 22.31 6.68 1.38
CA PRO A 444 21.63 6.57 2.68
C PRO A 444 20.90 7.85 3.10
N TYR A 445 21.16 8.99 2.46
CA TYR A 445 20.61 10.32 2.82
C TYR A 445 20.74 10.67 4.32
N ARG A 446 21.80 10.18 4.97
CA ARG A 446 22.12 10.40 6.39
C ARG A 446 23.47 11.07 6.53
N SER A 447 23.77 11.64 7.70
CA SER A 447 25.13 12.09 8.01
C SER A 447 26.03 10.89 8.29
N LEU A 448 27.36 11.04 8.14
CA LEU A 448 28.32 9.99 8.49
C LEU A 448 28.18 9.56 9.93
N ARG A 449 27.95 10.49 10.86
CA ARG A 449 27.70 10.15 12.28
C ARG A 449 26.52 9.20 12.45
N GLN A 450 25.41 9.47 11.79
CA GLN A 450 24.21 8.63 11.85
C GLN A 450 24.40 7.29 11.13
N LEU A 451 25.10 7.30 9.99
CA LEU A 451 25.35 6.10 9.20
C LEU A 451 26.25 5.12 9.95
N LEU A 452 27.29 5.64 10.60
CA LEU A 452 28.29 4.83 11.31
C LEU A 452 27.92 4.53 12.77
N ASN A 453 26.77 4.97 13.25
CA ASN A 453 26.31 4.83 14.63
C ASN A 453 27.35 5.36 15.65
N LEU A 454 27.97 6.51 15.36
CA LEU A 454 29.00 7.10 16.21
C LEU A 454 28.37 7.85 17.39
N GLU A 455 29.08 7.82 18.52
CA GLU A 455 28.71 8.61 19.70
C GLU A 455 28.63 10.13 19.39
N PRO A 456 27.81 10.89 20.13
CA PRO A 456 27.67 12.34 19.90
C PRO A 456 28.99 13.11 19.96
N ASN A 457 29.95 12.65 20.77
CA ASN A 457 31.24 13.29 21.01
C ASN A 457 32.37 12.80 20.08
N ALA A 458 32.09 11.78 19.23
CA ALA A 458 33.11 11.25 18.32
C ALA A 458 33.63 12.31 17.36
N LYS A 459 34.94 12.34 17.16
CA LYS A 459 35.65 13.26 16.25
C LYS A 459 35.96 12.54 14.93
N TRP A 460 36.19 13.30 13.88
CA TRP A 460 36.65 12.80 12.59
C TRP A 460 37.92 11.93 12.71
N THR A 461 38.86 12.37 13.56
CA THR A 461 40.14 11.69 13.82
C THR A 461 39.95 10.30 14.43
N ASP A 462 38.88 10.07 15.16
CA ASP A 462 38.64 8.79 15.84
C ASP A 462 38.34 7.68 14.83
N LEU A 463 37.84 8.03 13.64
CA LEU A 463 37.64 7.08 12.55
C LEU A 463 38.95 6.46 12.05
N LYS A 464 40.09 7.13 12.21
CA LYS A 464 41.40 6.60 11.82
C LYS A 464 41.72 5.27 12.49
N ASN A 465 41.24 5.05 13.70
CA ASN A 465 41.47 3.83 14.46
C ASN A 465 40.90 2.55 13.82
N TYR A 466 39.94 2.72 12.89
CA TYR A 466 39.37 1.59 12.15
C TYR A 466 40.25 1.14 10.97
N PHE A 467 41.19 1.97 10.50
CA PHE A 467 41.98 1.71 9.31
C PHE A 467 43.33 1.08 9.65
N PRO A 468 43.83 0.12 8.83
CA PRO A 468 45.07 -0.61 9.10
C PRO A 468 46.32 0.25 8.92
N ASP A 469 46.29 1.22 8.02
CA ASP A 469 47.41 2.07 7.64
C ASP A 469 46.99 3.47 7.23
N GLU A 470 47.98 4.37 7.14
CA GLU A 470 47.79 5.77 6.80
C GLU A 470 47.32 5.95 5.35
N GLN A 471 47.71 5.07 4.43
CA GLN A 471 47.39 5.20 3.02
C GLN A 471 45.89 4.87 2.80
N THR A 472 45.38 3.79 3.41
CA THR A 472 43.96 3.43 3.36
C THR A 472 43.11 4.53 3.99
N TRP A 473 43.58 5.13 5.11
CA TRP A 473 42.91 6.26 5.74
C TRP A 473 42.83 7.48 4.82
N ARG A 474 43.94 7.84 4.15
CA ARG A 474 43.96 8.98 3.19
C ARG A 474 43.00 8.75 2.03
N ASN A 475 43.05 7.58 1.40
CA ASN A 475 42.13 7.23 0.31
C ASN A 475 40.65 7.34 0.72
N PHE A 476 40.32 6.99 1.96
CA PHE A 476 38.99 7.17 2.51
C PHE A 476 38.66 8.65 2.71
N THR A 477 39.58 9.44 3.32
CA THR A 477 39.31 10.85 3.64
C THR A 477 39.23 11.75 2.42
N GLU A 478 39.86 11.39 1.32
CA GLU A 478 39.77 12.15 0.05
C GLU A 478 38.35 12.09 -0.55
N GLN A 479 37.59 11.06 -0.27
CA GLN A 479 36.25 10.85 -0.81
C GLN A 479 35.14 11.39 0.10
N PHE A 480 35.43 11.65 1.38
CA PHE A 480 34.44 12.10 2.35
C PHE A 480 34.75 13.49 2.90
N PRO A 481 33.74 14.34 3.10
CA PRO A 481 33.93 15.60 3.79
C PRO A 481 34.32 15.36 5.26
N PRO A 482 35.27 16.16 5.83
CA PRO A 482 35.72 15.98 7.21
C PRO A 482 34.66 16.35 8.27
N GLU A 483 33.43 16.52 7.86
CA GLU A 483 32.29 16.92 8.69
C GLU A 483 31.35 15.72 8.94
N LEU A 484 31.43 15.10 10.13
CA LEU A 484 30.61 13.95 10.51
C LEU A 484 29.09 14.20 10.46
N ASN A 485 28.66 15.45 10.66
CA ASN A 485 27.24 15.81 10.70
C ASN A 485 26.68 16.22 9.34
N LYS A 486 27.51 16.36 8.31
CA LYS A 486 27.06 16.70 6.97
C LYS A 486 26.30 15.55 6.33
N GLN A 487 25.13 15.85 5.81
CA GLN A 487 24.29 14.85 5.15
C GLN A 487 24.91 14.43 3.81
N ILE A 488 25.00 13.11 3.61
CA ILE A 488 25.43 12.53 2.34
C ILE A 488 24.26 12.67 1.35
N ASN A 489 24.52 13.35 0.23
CA ASN A 489 23.57 13.47 -0.86
C ASN A 489 23.92 12.51 -2.02
N GLN A 490 23.02 12.39 -2.98
CA GLN A 490 23.18 11.49 -4.13
C GLN A 490 24.46 11.76 -4.91
N LYS A 491 24.79 13.04 -5.17
CA LYS A 491 25.98 13.42 -5.95
C LYS A 491 27.29 13.03 -5.25
N LEU A 492 27.37 13.22 -3.93
CA LEU A 492 28.52 12.79 -3.15
C LEU A 492 28.62 11.26 -3.13
N TRP A 493 27.49 10.58 -2.94
CA TRP A 493 27.44 9.13 -2.89
C TRP A 493 27.88 8.45 -4.19
N GLU A 494 27.52 9.00 -5.35
CA GLU A 494 27.94 8.49 -6.65
C GLU A 494 29.45 8.57 -6.87
N ASN A 495 30.11 9.56 -6.28
CA ASN A 495 31.55 9.76 -6.41
C ASN A 495 32.38 8.88 -5.47
N ILE A 496 31.77 8.23 -4.47
CA ILE A 496 32.46 7.32 -3.55
C ILE A 496 32.63 5.97 -4.24
N ASP A 497 33.81 5.39 -4.17
CA ASP A 497 34.06 4.06 -4.72
C ASP A 497 33.32 2.96 -3.95
N ALA A 498 33.16 1.79 -4.61
CA ALA A 498 32.42 0.66 -4.03
C ALA A 498 33.10 0.08 -2.78
N GLY A 499 34.42 0.11 -2.73
CA GLY A 499 35.19 -0.36 -1.57
C GLY A 499 34.93 0.51 -0.35
N ASN A 500 35.01 1.84 -0.51
CA ASN A 500 34.75 2.77 0.59
C ASN A 500 33.29 2.77 1.04
N LYS A 501 32.31 2.60 0.12
CA LYS A 501 30.91 2.35 0.50
C LYS A 501 30.75 1.12 1.37
N PHE A 502 31.44 0.05 1.00
CA PHE A 502 31.41 -1.19 1.75
C PHE A 502 32.07 -1.07 3.13
N LEU A 503 33.21 -0.36 3.22
CA LEU A 503 33.89 -0.04 4.48
C LEU A 503 32.99 0.71 5.45
N LEU A 504 32.18 1.67 4.98
CA LEU A 504 31.19 2.34 5.83
C LEU A 504 30.20 1.34 6.45
N GLY A 505 29.74 0.35 5.67
CA GLY A 505 28.87 -0.70 6.17
C GLY A 505 29.52 -1.56 7.26
N LEU A 506 30.81 -1.90 7.10
CA LEU A 506 31.57 -2.66 8.08
C LEU A 506 31.80 -1.85 9.38
N ILE A 507 32.17 -0.55 9.27
CA ILE A 507 32.33 0.32 10.44
C ILE A 507 30.98 0.50 11.16
N ALA A 508 29.88 0.70 10.43
CA ALA A 508 28.56 0.78 11.01
C ALA A 508 28.17 -0.50 11.74
N ALA A 509 28.53 -1.66 11.18
CA ALA A 509 28.30 -2.95 11.81
C ALA A 509 29.16 -3.12 13.08
N ALA A 510 30.40 -2.65 13.08
CA ALA A 510 31.27 -2.68 14.27
C ALA A 510 30.67 -1.88 15.43
N ASN A 511 30.13 -0.70 15.15
CA ASN A 511 29.53 0.22 16.14
C ASN A 511 28.08 -0.12 16.50
N SER A 512 27.47 -1.11 15.86
CA SER A 512 26.09 -1.51 16.15
C SER A 512 26.03 -2.48 17.36
N ASN A 513 24.89 -2.54 18.01
CA ASN A 513 24.61 -3.53 19.07
C ASN A 513 24.18 -4.89 18.50
N SER A 514 24.31 -5.11 17.18
CA SER A 514 23.94 -6.38 16.57
C SER A 514 24.89 -7.51 17.00
N GLN A 515 24.31 -8.65 17.33
CA GLN A 515 25.06 -9.87 17.68
C GLN A 515 25.52 -10.62 16.42
N TRP A 516 24.70 -10.56 15.36
CA TRP A 516 24.96 -11.20 14.08
C TRP A 516 25.29 -10.17 13.02
N VAL A 517 26.33 -10.44 12.25
CA VAL A 517 26.68 -9.63 11.07
C VAL A 517 26.84 -10.54 9.87
N MET A 518 25.99 -10.37 8.89
CA MET A 518 26.06 -11.06 7.60
C MET A 518 26.74 -10.15 6.59
N ILE A 519 27.80 -10.61 5.98
CA ILE A 519 28.65 -9.84 5.08
C ILE A 519 28.61 -10.47 3.69
N ASP A 520 28.24 -9.71 2.68
CA ASP A 520 28.42 -10.13 1.28
C ASP A 520 29.92 -10.20 0.95
N ALA A 521 30.46 -11.40 0.81
CA ALA A 521 31.87 -11.60 0.49
C ALA A 521 32.30 -10.96 -0.85
N ALA A 522 31.36 -10.68 -1.74
CA ALA A 522 31.66 -9.94 -2.97
C ALA A 522 32.16 -8.52 -2.69
N GLY A 523 31.72 -7.89 -1.62
CA GLY A 523 32.17 -6.56 -1.18
C GLY A 523 33.58 -6.54 -0.58
N LEU A 524 34.10 -7.69 -0.14
CA LEU A 524 35.48 -7.83 0.35
C LEU A 524 36.51 -7.94 -0.78
N ILE A 525 36.09 -8.28 -1.99
CA ILE A 525 37.00 -8.53 -3.11
C ILE A 525 37.79 -7.28 -3.55
N PRO A 526 37.19 -6.07 -3.62
CA PRO A 526 37.92 -4.85 -3.96
C PRO A 526 38.92 -4.40 -2.89
N LEU A 527 38.81 -4.94 -1.66
CA LEU A 527 39.70 -4.63 -0.58
C LEU A 527 40.92 -5.55 -0.61
N ASP A 528 42.07 -5.04 -0.22
CA ASP A 528 43.23 -5.90 0.00
C ASP A 528 42.99 -6.83 1.20
N LEU A 529 43.68 -7.96 1.23
CA LEU A 529 43.49 -8.96 2.29
C LEU A 529 43.81 -8.41 3.71
N LYS A 530 44.77 -7.47 3.83
CA LYS A 530 45.11 -6.86 5.11
C LYS A 530 44.01 -5.98 5.65
N THR A 531 43.45 -5.12 4.75
CA THR A 531 42.31 -4.25 5.08
C THR A 531 41.09 -5.09 5.42
N ALA A 532 40.75 -6.08 4.61
CA ALA A 532 39.63 -6.98 4.88
C ALA A 532 39.80 -7.72 6.23
N ALA A 533 40.95 -8.29 6.51
CA ALA A 533 41.21 -8.98 7.76
C ALA A 533 41.05 -8.02 8.95
N ARG A 534 41.62 -6.83 8.90
CA ARG A 534 41.51 -5.83 9.96
C ARG A 534 40.07 -5.46 10.28
N PHE A 535 39.23 -5.22 9.26
CA PHE A 535 37.82 -4.90 9.47
C PHE A 535 37.03 -6.10 10.02
N LEU A 536 37.37 -7.32 9.60
CA LEU A 536 36.74 -8.52 10.16
C LEU A 536 37.18 -8.77 11.61
N ASP A 537 38.40 -8.38 11.98
CA ASP A 537 38.90 -8.46 13.38
C ASP A 537 38.18 -7.45 14.28
N LEU A 538 37.75 -6.28 13.78
CA LEU A 538 36.93 -5.36 14.54
C LEU A 538 35.56 -5.93 14.92
N LEU A 539 35.10 -6.95 14.17
CA LEU A 539 33.82 -7.64 14.39
C LEU A 539 33.96 -8.94 15.23
N GLN A 540 35.14 -9.24 15.82
CA GLN A 540 35.39 -10.47 16.55
C GLN A 540 34.46 -10.74 17.74
N ASN A 541 33.78 -9.70 18.28
CA ASN A 541 32.79 -9.83 19.34
C ASN A 541 31.40 -10.24 18.85
N LYS A 542 31.27 -10.51 17.55
CA LYS A 542 30.01 -10.80 16.86
C LYS A 542 30.08 -12.18 16.19
N ILE A 543 28.93 -12.72 15.85
CA ILE A 543 28.82 -13.91 15.01
C ILE A 543 28.88 -13.45 13.56
N LEU A 544 29.93 -13.82 12.83
CA LEU A 544 30.15 -13.39 11.45
C LEU A 544 29.71 -14.47 10.46
N VAL A 545 28.86 -14.11 9.53
CA VAL A 545 28.44 -14.97 8.41
C VAL A 545 28.89 -14.34 7.11
N LEU A 546 29.94 -14.86 6.50
CA LEU A 546 30.43 -14.44 5.19
C LEU A 546 29.66 -15.16 4.10
N VAL A 547 28.90 -14.44 3.29
CA VAL A 547 28.02 -15.02 2.28
C VAL A 547 28.69 -15.02 0.92
N PHE A 548 28.93 -16.19 0.38
CA PHE A 548 29.55 -16.40 -0.93
C PHE A 548 28.51 -16.86 -1.95
N SER A 549 28.25 -16.07 -2.97
CA SER A 549 27.41 -16.44 -4.13
C SER A 549 28.22 -16.53 -5.42
N LYS A 550 29.38 -15.87 -5.43
CA LYS A 550 30.37 -15.87 -6.51
C LYS A 550 31.77 -15.99 -5.90
N ASN A 551 32.77 -16.22 -6.77
CA ASN A 551 34.17 -16.30 -6.33
C ASN A 551 34.42 -17.35 -5.23
N LEU A 552 33.81 -18.50 -5.39
CA LEU A 552 33.89 -19.63 -4.45
C LEU A 552 35.34 -20.08 -4.13
N GLY A 553 36.33 -19.64 -4.92
CA GLY A 553 37.75 -19.86 -4.66
C GLY A 553 38.32 -19.03 -3.51
N LYS A 554 37.56 -18.05 -2.99
CA LYS A 554 37.97 -17.23 -1.84
C LYS A 554 37.45 -17.75 -0.50
N VAL A 555 36.63 -18.81 -0.51
CA VAL A 555 36.20 -19.50 0.74
C VAL A 555 37.43 -20.05 1.46
N GLY A 556 37.57 -19.79 2.74
CA GLY A 556 38.73 -20.11 3.54
C GLY A 556 39.82 -19.03 3.60
N CYS A 557 39.75 -17.97 2.77
CA CYS A 557 40.74 -16.90 2.75
C CYS A 557 40.58 -15.86 3.85
N TYR A 558 39.43 -15.79 4.52
CA TYR A 558 39.14 -14.79 5.55
C TYR A 558 39.07 -15.35 6.96
N GLY A 559 39.65 -16.57 7.18
CA GLY A 559 39.72 -17.20 8.49
C GLY A 559 38.39 -17.79 8.96
N GLU A 560 37.60 -18.31 8.03
CA GLU A 560 36.36 -19.02 8.34
C GLU A 560 36.66 -20.35 9.02
N SER A 561 35.97 -20.62 10.13
CA SER A 561 36.08 -21.88 10.86
C SER A 561 35.24 -23.01 10.28
N SER A 562 34.17 -22.67 9.62
CA SER A 562 33.19 -23.61 9.08
C SER A 562 32.54 -23.09 7.80
N VAL A 563 32.07 -23.99 6.96
CA VAL A 563 31.40 -23.71 5.69
C VAL A 563 30.06 -24.43 5.67
N ILE A 564 29.02 -23.69 5.37
CA ILE A 564 27.66 -24.19 5.12
C ILE A 564 27.33 -23.95 3.65
N VAL A 565 26.83 -24.98 2.96
CA VAL A 565 26.38 -24.90 1.57
C VAL A 565 24.85 -25.01 1.54
N ALA A 566 24.20 -24.10 0.83
CA ALA A 566 22.75 -24.06 0.72
C ALA A 566 22.27 -23.66 -0.66
N ASP A 567 21.07 -24.08 -1.04
CA ASP A 567 20.38 -23.65 -2.28
C ASP A 567 19.39 -22.50 -2.09
N GLY A 568 19.33 -21.94 -0.88
CA GLY A 568 18.46 -20.83 -0.50
C GLY A 568 17.25 -21.24 0.35
N LYS A 569 16.83 -22.49 0.32
CA LYS A 569 15.74 -23.04 1.15
C LYS A 569 16.17 -24.21 2.01
N LYS A 570 17.19 -24.94 1.58
CA LYS A 570 17.68 -26.15 2.24
C LYS A 570 19.18 -26.10 2.39
N LEU A 571 19.65 -26.64 3.52
CA LEU A 571 21.06 -26.90 3.76
C LEU A 571 21.47 -28.13 2.95
N LEU A 572 22.55 -28.03 2.18
CA LEU A 572 23.08 -29.12 1.36
C LEU A 572 24.26 -29.82 2.02
N GLY A 573 25.02 -29.13 2.88
CA GLY A 573 26.15 -29.70 3.59
C GLY A 573 26.81 -28.72 4.56
N ILE A 574 27.51 -29.28 5.58
CA ILE A 574 28.31 -28.55 6.54
C ILE A 574 29.68 -29.18 6.59
N GLY A 575 30.76 -28.39 6.64
CA GLY A 575 32.11 -28.88 6.74
C GLY A 575 33.16 -27.80 7.02
N THR A 576 34.43 -28.15 6.88
CA THR A 576 35.57 -27.22 6.95
C THR A 576 35.84 -26.58 5.56
N PRO A 577 36.66 -25.52 5.51
CA PRO A 577 37.09 -24.95 4.21
C PRO A 577 37.82 -25.96 3.31
N GLU A 578 38.60 -26.91 3.90
CA GLU A 578 39.27 -27.97 3.16
C GLU A 578 38.25 -28.95 2.54
N TRP A 579 37.23 -29.35 3.31
CA TRP A 579 36.14 -30.17 2.80
C TRP A 579 35.43 -29.47 1.64
N PHE A 580 35.15 -28.19 1.78
CA PHE A 580 34.50 -27.42 0.68
C PHE A 580 35.37 -27.40 -0.58
N SER A 581 36.67 -27.21 -0.42
CA SER A 581 37.62 -27.20 -1.56
C SER A 581 37.61 -28.51 -2.35
N SER A 582 37.51 -29.65 -1.64
CA SER A 582 37.45 -31.00 -2.24
C SER A 582 36.09 -31.27 -2.92
N THR A 583 34.99 -30.72 -2.40
CA THR A 583 33.61 -31.02 -2.81
C THR A 583 33.07 -29.99 -3.82
N ARG A 584 33.79 -28.93 -4.11
CA ARG A 584 33.35 -27.78 -4.94
C ARG A 584 32.82 -28.14 -6.32
N LYS A 585 33.36 -29.16 -6.99
CA LYS A 585 32.88 -29.65 -8.28
C LYS A 585 31.47 -30.26 -8.13
N GLN A 586 31.27 -31.12 -7.14
CA GLN A 586 29.99 -31.76 -6.88
C GLN A 586 28.89 -30.73 -6.53
N ILE A 587 29.23 -29.67 -5.80
CA ILE A 587 28.30 -28.57 -5.47
C ILE A 587 27.81 -27.88 -6.76
N LYS A 588 28.69 -27.60 -7.70
CA LYS A 588 28.32 -26.99 -8.98
C LYS A 588 27.42 -27.91 -9.82
N GLU A 589 27.69 -29.20 -9.84
CA GLU A 589 26.88 -30.21 -10.54
C GLU A 589 25.48 -30.32 -9.92
N ILE A 590 25.35 -30.32 -8.59
CA ILE A 590 24.06 -30.32 -7.89
C ILE A 590 23.27 -29.04 -8.22
N TRP A 591 23.92 -27.89 -8.23
CA TRP A 591 23.25 -26.63 -8.57
C TRP A 591 22.77 -26.56 -10.03
N SER A 592 23.50 -27.17 -10.98
CA SER A 592 23.05 -27.24 -12.38
C SER A 592 21.83 -28.16 -12.52
N SER A 593 21.86 -29.33 -11.89
CA SER A 593 20.73 -30.27 -11.93
C SER A 593 19.45 -29.75 -11.24
N LEU A 594 19.60 -28.93 -10.20
CA LEU A 594 18.48 -28.28 -9.52
C LEU A 594 17.85 -27.16 -10.38
N SER A 595 18.66 -26.43 -11.19
CA SER A 595 18.12 -25.43 -12.10
C SER A 595 17.31 -26.04 -13.24
N GLU A 596 17.75 -27.15 -13.80
CA GLU A 596 17.01 -27.89 -14.84
C GLU A 596 15.66 -28.43 -14.32
N LYS A 597 15.62 -28.92 -13.06
CA LYS A 597 14.38 -29.39 -12.44
C LYS A 597 13.41 -28.23 -12.15
N GLU A 598 13.88 -27.08 -11.70
CA GLU A 598 13.03 -25.88 -11.48
C GLU A 598 12.43 -25.34 -12.78
N ASP A 599 13.19 -25.39 -13.87
CA ASP A 599 12.72 -24.97 -15.20
C ASP A 599 11.70 -25.98 -15.78
N ALA A 600 11.88 -27.28 -15.54
CA ALA A 600 10.94 -28.33 -15.92
C ALA A 600 9.61 -28.27 -15.14
N VAL A 601 9.65 -28.00 -13.85
CA VAL A 601 8.43 -27.84 -13.02
C VAL A 601 7.66 -26.59 -13.41
N LYS A 602 8.33 -25.48 -13.71
CA LYS A 602 7.68 -24.26 -14.19
C LYS A 602 7.00 -24.44 -15.55
N SER A 603 7.59 -25.23 -16.44
CA SER A 603 6.95 -25.55 -17.72
C SER A 603 5.71 -26.45 -17.56
N GLN A 604 5.71 -27.39 -16.61
CA GLN A 604 4.53 -28.20 -16.30
C GLN A 604 3.40 -27.42 -15.61
N GLU A 605 3.72 -26.51 -14.69
CA GLU A 605 2.71 -25.63 -14.07
C GLU A 605 2.12 -24.61 -15.07
N GLU A 606 2.86 -24.25 -16.12
CA GLU A 606 2.34 -23.42 -17.22
C GLU A 606 1.40 -24.22 -18.12
N ASP A 607 1.68 -25.49 -18.40
CA ASP A 607 0.83 -26.37 -19.20
C ASP A 607 -0.48 -26.76 -18.47
N ASP A 608 -0.44 -27.00 -17.14
CA ASP A 608 -1.62 -27.31 -16.34
C ASP A 608 -2.55 -26.08 -16.13
N MET A 609 -2.05 -24.86 -16.28
CA MET A 609 -2.86 -23.63 -16.24
C MET A 609 -3.54 -23.29 -17.58
N GLU A 610 -3.19 -23.96 -18.66
CA GLU A 610 -3.85 -23.79 -19.96
C GLU A 610 -5.09 -24.70 -20.13
N VAL A 611 -5.35 -25.64 -19.20
CA VAL A 611 -6.44 -26.65 -19.32
C VAL A 611 -7.67 -26.28 -18.48
N ASP A 612 -7.63 -25.28 -17.59
CA ASP A 612 -8.77 -24.77 -16.80
C ASP A 612 -9.15 -23.33 -17.23
#